data_f77da1224303b8e75e953560979525b0
#
_entry.id   f77da1224303b8e75e953560979525b0
#
_cell.length_a   1.000
_cell.length_b   1.000
_cell.length_c   1.000
_cell.angle_alpha   90.00
_cell.angle_beta   90.00
_cell.angle_gamma   90.00
#
_symmetry.space_group_name_H-M   'P 1'
#
loop_
_entity.id
_entity.type
_entity.pdbx_description
1 polymer ?
#
loop_
_entity_poly.entity_id
_entity_poly.type
_entity_poly.pdbx_seq_one_letter_code
_entity_poly.pdbx_strand_id
1 'polypeptide(L)'
;MLSHPMTNRMMVTEAISGLNLDFFDNIYFICLQEHEDKYSFMKGFVAELDDAGLRAKSNIVLLPEQTDSQSETVYTFLSGYELDGFIFIKDSDGFYRCDVEERNQVAYFDLNDMDDINARTKSYVDLDVNDVVTNIVEKKVISSTFSSGGYGFADAKQFCKTFAKLQDMDGECYI
;
A
#
# COMPACT_ATOMS: atom_id res chain seq x y z
N MET A 1 -6.89 -14.67 4.54
CA MET A 1 -5.61 -13.99 4.80
C MET A 1 -4.54 -15.05 4.86
N LEU A 2 -3.41 -14.85 4.17
CA LEU A 2 -2.35 -15.86 4.09
C LEU A 2 -1.33 -15.64 5.22
N SER A 3 -0.79 -16.75 5.77
CA SER A 3 0.29 -16.71 6.76
C SER A 3 1.65 -16.89 6.07
N HIS A 4 2.64 -16.16 6.53
CA HIS A 4 4.01 -16.29 6.07
C HIS A 4 4.60 -17.64 6.55
N PRO A 5 5.13 -18.49 5.66
CA PRO A 5 5.47 -19.87 5.99
C PRO A 5 6.60 -20.02 7.03
N MET A 6 7.49 -19.03 7.14
CA MET A 6 8.63 -19.08 8.06
C MET A 6 8.32 -18.49 9.44
N THR A 7 7.54 -17.41 9.49
CA THR A 7 7.25 -16.67 10.73
C THR A 7 5.91 -17.03 11.33
N ASN A 8 5.04 -17.69 10.56
CA ASN A 8 3.64 -18.00 10.90
C ASN A 8 2.79 -16.75 11.22
N ARG A 9 3.30 -15.55 10.92
CA ARG A 9 2.53 -14.31 11.00
C ARG A 9 1.65 -14.14 9.76
N MET A 10 0.65 -13.31 9.86
CA MET A 10 -0.11 -12.90 8.68
C MET A 10 0.79 -12.12 7.73
N MET A 11 0.64 -12.35 6.43
CA MET A 11 1.49 -11.68 5.41
C MET A 11 1.42 -10.16 5.50
N VAL A 12 0.26 -9.60 5.84
CA VAL A 12 0.10 -8.15 6.01
C VAL A 12 0.92 -7.60 7.18
N THR A 13 1.00 -8.33 8.30
CA THR A 13 1.83 -7.93 9.46
C THR A 13 3.31 -8.02 9.12
N GLU A 14 3.70 -9.06 8.38
CA GLU A 14 5.07 -9.21 7.88
C GLU A 14 5.42 -8.10 6.89
N ALA A 15 4.52 -7.78 5.97
CA ALA A 15 4.72 -6.75 4.96
C ALA A 15 5.05 -5.37 5.55
N ILE A 16 4.39 -4.97 6.65
CA ILE A 16 4.62 -3.67 7.28
C ILE A 16 5.83 -3.66 8.24
N SER A 17 6.33 -4.83 8.66
CA SER A 17 7.43 -4.92 9.64
C SER A 17 8.77 -4.37 9.13
N GLY A 18 8.90 -4.11 7.84
CA GLY A 18 10.07 -3.45 7.24
C GLY A 18 10.09 -1.92 7.37
N LEU A 19 8.98 -1.31 7.79
CA LEU A 19 8.85 0.13 7.93
C LEU A 19 9.14 0.58 9.37
N ASN A 20 9.59 1.82 9.54
CA ASN A 20 9.61 2.47 10.85
C ASN A 20 8.18 2.85 11.25
N LEU A 21 7.48 1.94 11.92
CA LEU A 21 6.08 2.14 12.30
C LEU A 21 5.87 3.22 13.36
N ASP A 22 6.92 3.64 14.07
CA ASP A 22 6.83 4.75 15.05
C ASP A 22 6.66 6.11 14.38
N PHE A 23 6.98 6.19 13.09
CA PHE A 23 6.74 7.38 12.26
C PHE A 23 5.25 7.70 12.08
N PHE A 24 4.38 6.69 12.16
CA PHE A 24 2.95 6.83 11.88
C PHE A 24 2.14 6.91 13.19
N ASP A 25 1.22 7.86 13.27
CA ASP A 25 0.25 7.96 14.37
C ASP A 25 -0.80 6.86 14.30
N ASN A 26 -1.25 6.51 13.10
CA ASN A 26 -2.29 5.50 12.85
C ASN A 26 -1.90 4.58 11.69
N ILE A 27 -2.29 3.32 11.82
CA ILE A 27 -2.19 2.30 10.78
C ILE A 27 -3.60 1.79 10.48
N TYR A 28 -3.99 1.80 9.22
CA TYR A 28 -5.28 1.31 8.78
C TYR A 28 -5.12 0.07 7.90
N PHE A 29 -5.73 -1.02 8.32
CA PHE A 29 -5.81 -2.26 7.54
C PHE A 29 -7.17 -2.33 6.88
N ILE A 30 -7.20 -2.13 5.58
CA ILE A 30 -8.45 -2.11 4.81
C ILE A 30 -8.70 -3.52 4.27
N CYS A 31 -9.78 -4.13 4.67
CA CYS A 31 -10.17 -5.50 4.36
C CYS A 31 -11.60 -5.54 3.82
N LEU A 32 -12.00 -6.64 3.20
CA LEU A 32 -13.38 -6.87 2.78
C LEU A 32 -14.20 -7.54 3.90
N GLN A 33 -15.42 -7.11 4.09
CA GLN A 33 -16.39 -7.75 5.00
C GLN A 33 -16.60 -9.22 4.63
N GLU A 34 -16.71 -9.53 3.33
CA GLU A 34 -16.84 -10.91 2.84
C GLU A 34 -15.72 -11.83 3.36
N HIS A 35 -14.49 -11.30 3.50
CA HIS A 35 -13.37 -12.09 4.00
C HIS A 35 -13.52 -12.40 5.50
N GLU A 36 -14.05 -11.47 6.28
CA GLU A 36 -14.38 -11.74 7.69
C GLU A 36 -15.49 -12.76 7.81
N ASP A 37 -16.57 -12.60 7.05
CA ASP A 37 -17.72 -13.51 7.06
C ASP A 37 -17.32 -14.95 6.69
N LYS A 38 -16.39 -15.10 5.74
CA LYS A 38 -15.94 -16.41 5.25
C LYS A 38 -14.86 -17.05 6.10
N TYR A 39 -13.94 -16.27 6.64
CA TYR A 39 -12.72 -16.79 7.27
C TYR A 39 -12.59 -16.46 8.74
N SER A 40 -13.42 -15.58 9.30
CA SER A 40 -13.41 -15.13 10.71
C SER A 40 -12.01 -14.75 11.18
N PHE A 41 -11.28 -13.98 10.36
CA PHE A 41 -9.86 -13.69 10.60
C PHE A 41 -9.61 -12.63 11.67
N MET A 42 -10.58 -11.75 11.97
CA MET A 42 -10.43 -10.58 12.84
C MET A 42 -9.83 -10.92 14.20
N LYS A 43 -10.34 -11.99 14.84
CA LYS A 43 -9.87 -12.39 16.18
C LYS A 43 -8.39 -12.75 16.17
N GLY A 44 -7.94 -13.51 15.17
CA GLY A 44 -6.54 -13.88 15.02
C GLY A 44 -5.66 -12.68 14.70
N PHE A 45 -6.16 -11.80 13.84
CA PHE A 45 -5.44 -10.60 13.43
C PHE A 45 -5.25 -9.61 14.59
N VAL A 46 -6.30 -9.38 15.38
CA VAL A 46 -6.20 -8.52 16.58
C VAL A 46 -5.17 -9.09 17.57
N ALA A 47 -5.19 -10.41 17.84
CA ALA A 47 -4.21 -11.04 18.72
C ALA A 47 -2.78 -10.87 18.21
N GLU A 48 -2.57 -10.99 16.89
CA GLU A 48 -1.24 -10.78 16.28
C GLU A 48 -0.77 -9.33 16.38
N LEU A 49 -1.68 -8.35 16.23
CA LEU A 49 -1.36 -6.93 16.43
C LEU A 49 -1.03 -6.61 17.89
N ASP A 50 -1.70 -7.27 18.85
CA ASP A 50 -1.38 -7.17 20.28
C ASP A 50 0.03 -7.73 20.55
N ASP A 51 0.34 -8.92 20.04
CA ASP A 51 1.65 -9.55 20.19
C ASP A 51 2.79 -8.75 19.54
N ALA A 52 2.49 -8.05 18.44
CA ALA A 52 3.43 -7.16 17.76
C ALA A 52 3.57 -5.77 18.43
N GLY A 53 2.77 -5.46 19.46
CA GLY A 53 2.74 -4.14 20.12
C GLY A 53 2.12 -3.03 19.26
N LEU A 54 1.38 -3.38 18.22
CA LEU A 54 0.82 -2.45 17.24
C LEU A 54 -0.65 -2.11 17.48
N ARG A 55 -1.31 -2.80 18.39
CA ARG A 55 -2.77 -2.71 18.60
C ARG A 55 -3.26 -1.29 18.84
N ALA A 56 -2.52 -0.50 19.63
CA ALA A 56 -2.95 0.83 20.04
C ALA A 56 -3.09 1.83 18.88
N LYS A 57 -2.28 1.68 17.82
CA LYS A 57 -2.29 2.54 16.63
C LYS A 57 -2.94 1.88 15.40
N SER A 58 -3.37 0.62 15.52
CA SER A 58 -3.94 -0.15 14.41
C SER A 58 -5.45 -0.11 14.38
N ASN A 59 -5.99 0.18 13.22
CA ASN A 59 -7.42 0.23 12.93
C ASN A 59 -7.73 -0.75 11.79
N ILE A 60 -8.66 -1.66 11.99
CA ILE A 60 -9.11 -2.60 10.95
C ILE A 60 -10.44 -2.08 10.41
N VAL A 61 -10.46 -1.82 9.11
CA VAL A 61 -11.62 -1.28 8.40
C VAL A 61 -12.15 -2.36 7.46
N LEU A 62 -13.44 -2.66 7.55
CA LEU A 62 -14.10 -3.61 6.68
C LEU A 62 -14.92 -2.86 5.64
N LEU A 63 -14.55 -2.97 4.38
CA LEU A 63 -15.34 -2.46 3.27
C LEU A 63 -16.46 -3.47 2.94
N PRO A 64 -17.68 -2.99 2.69
CA PRO A 64 -18.81 -3.88 2.39
C PRO A 64 -18.67 -4.55 1.01
N GLU A 65 -18.01 -3.89 0.05
CA GLU A 65 -17.91 -4.33 -1.34
C GLU A 65 -16.48 -4.24 -1.82
N GLN A 66 -16.16 -5.09 -2.81
CA GLN A 66 -14.87 -5.05 -3.50
C GLN A 66 -14.80 -3.83 -4.42
N THR A 67 -13.66 -3.19 -4.46
CA THR A 67 -13.31 -2.09 -5.36
C THR A 67 -12.59 -2.62 -6.61
N ASP A 68 -12.58 -1.84 -7.68
CA ASP A 68 -11.96 -2.23 -8.94
C ASP A 68 -10.43 -2.02 -8.95
N SER A 69 -9.91 -1.20 -8.02
CA SER A 69 -8.47 -0.91 -7.92
C SER A 69 -8.03 -0.58 -6.49
N GLN A 70 -6.71 -0.65 -6.25
CA GLN A 70 -6.11 -0.22 -4.98
C GLN A 70 -6.38 1.26 -4.71
N SER A 71 -6.25 2.12 -5.71
CA SER A 71 -6.51 3.55 -5.60
C SER A 71 -7.96 3.84 -5.22
N GLU A 72 -8.90 3.08 -5.75
CA GLU A 72 -10.32 3.18 -5.37
C GLU A 72 -10.56 2.72 -3.93
N THR A 73 -9.90 1.64 -3.50
CA THR A 73 -9.94 1.19 -2.10
C THR A 73 -9.52 2.30 -1.16
N VAL A 74 -8.40 2.95 -1.45
CA VAL A 74 -7.85 4.05 -0.64
C VAL A 74 -8.78 5.27 -0.69
N TYR A 75 -9.28 5.64 -1.88
CA TYR A 75 -10.22 6.75 -2.03
C TYR A 75 -11.50 6.53 -1.24
N THR A 76 -12.09 5.34 -1.33
CA THR A 76 -13.32 4.97 -0.59
C THR A 76 -13.09 5.10 0.91
N PHE A 77 -11.98 4.58 1.40
CA PHE A 77 -11.60 4.69 2.81
C PHE A 77 -11.42 6.16 3.23
N LEU A 78 -10.56 6.92 2.55
CA LEU A 78 -10.25 8.30 2.91
C LEU A 78 -11.49 9.22 2.88
N SER A 79 -12.38 9.02 1.90
CA SER A 79 -13.63 9.78 1.78
C SER A 79 -14.59 9.50 2.92
N GLY A 80 -14.63 8.26 3.43
CA GLY A 80 -15.48 7.86 4.56
C GLY A 80 -14.96 8.30 5.93
N TYR A 81 -13.63 8.48 6.08
CA TYR A 81 -12.98 8.83 7.35
C TYR A 81 -12.53 10.29 7.44
N GLU A 82 -12.66 11.07 6.35
CA GLU A 82 -12.28 12.48 6.29
C GLU A 82 -10.84 12.76 6.80
N LEU A 83 -9.92 11.83 6.52
CA LEU A 83 -8.52 11.98 6.94
C LEU A 83 -7.82 13.06 6.09
N ASP A 84 -6.88 13.77 6.74
CA ASP A 84 -6.02 14.75 6.09
C ASP A 84 -4.55 14.56 6.47
N GLY A 85 -3.68 15.37 5.84
CA GLY A 85 -2.24 15.26 6.02
C GLY A 85 -1.61 14.13 5.21
N PHE A 86 -0.38 13.78 5.59
CA PHE A 86 0.42 12.76 4.91
C PHE A 86 -0.19 11.36 5.06
N ILE A 87 -0.19 10.60 3.98
CA ILE A 87 -0.52 9.17 3.97
C ILE A 87 0.57 8.36 3.27
N PHE A 88 0.81 7.14 3.77
CA PHE A 88 1.65 6.16 3.11
C PHE A 88 0.85 4.88 2.85
N ILE A 89 0.66 4.57 1.58
CA ILE A 89 -0.06 3.38 1.12
C ILE A 89 0.95 2.26 0.93
N LYS A 90 0.63 1.07 1.44
CA LYS A 90 1.50 -0.10 1.40
C LYS A 90 0.74 -1.32 0.92
N ASP A 91 1.23 -1.99 -0.12
CA ASP A 91 0.74 -3.30 -0.53
C ASP A 91 0.89 -4.32 0.60
N SER A 92 -0.10 -5.20 0.73
CA SER A 92 -0.19 -6.16 1.84
C SER A 92 0.60 -7.45 1.65
N ASP A 93 1.22 -7.66 0.47
CA ASP A 93 1.87 -8.91 0.05
C ASP A 93 3.39 -8.79 -0.19
N GLY A 94 3.94 -7.58 -0.15
CA GLY A 94 5.36 -7.32 -0.37
C GLY A 94 6.09 -6.88 0.90
N PHE A 95 7.18 -7.56 1.29
CA PHE A 95 8.09 -7.10 2.33
C PHE A 95 9.24 -6.31 1.72
N TYR A 96 9.50 -5.12 2.25
CA TYR A 96 10.69 -4.32 1.96
C TYR A 96 10.98 -3.34 3.10
N ARG A 97 12.15 -2.73 3.08
CA ARG A 97 12.56 -1.66 3.99
C ARG A 97 12.76 -0.39 3.19
N CYS A 98 12.18 0.69 3.66
CA CYS A 98 12.43 2.03 3.14
C CYS A 98 12.26 3.07 4.24
N ASP A 99 12.91 4.20 4.06
CA ASP A 99 12.66 5.40 4.84
C ASP A 99 11.43 6.11 4.27
N VAL A 100 10.57 6.60 5.16
CA VAL A 100 9.35 7.32 4.81
C VAL A 100 9.47 8.76 5.28
N GLU A 101 9.13 9.69 4.40
CA GLU A 101 9.10 11.13 4.66
C GLU A 101 7.72 11.70 4.33
N GLU A 102 7.33 12.83 4.95
CA GLU A 102 6.04 13.50 4.68
C GLU A 102 6.05 14.25 3.33
N ARG A 103 6.16 13.48 2.24
CA ARG A 103 6.18 14.01 0.87
C ARG A 103 5.59 13.02 -0.13
N ASN A 104 5.35 13.46 -1.36
CA ASN A 104 5.06 12.55 -2.46
C ASN A 104 6.29 11.69 -2.76
N GLN A 105 6.13 10.38 -2.71
CA GLN A 105 7.24 9.43 -2.90
C GLN A 105 6.71 8.07 -3.37
N VAL A 106 7.58 7.29 -3.99
CA VAL A 106 7.35 5.89 -4.33
C VAL A 106 8.52 5.05 -3.82
N ALA A 107 8.20 3.93 -3.17
CA ALA A 107 9.21 2.93 -2.84
C ALA A 107 9.49 2.07 -4.06
N TYR A 108 10.77 1.91 -4.44
CA TYR A 108 11.16 1.19 -5.63
C TYR A 108 12.34 0.24 -5.39
N PHE A 109 12.49 -0.72 -6.28
CA PHE A 109 13.67 -1.58 -6.42
C PHE A 109 14.31 -1.40 -7.79
N ASP A 110 15.61 -1.66 -7.86
CA ASP A 110 16.32 -1.82 -9.15
C ASP A 110 16.29 -3.30 -9.57
N LEU A 111 15.96 -3.58 -10.82
CA LEU A 111 15.98 -4.93 -11.40
C LEU A 111 17.34 -5.58 -11.30
N ASN A 112 18.42 -4.79 -11.32
CA ASN A 112 19.79 -5.28 -11.23
C ASN A 112 20.13 -5.87 -9.86
N ASP A 113 19.34 -5.56 -8.82
CA ASP A 113 19.49 -6.07 -7.46
C ASP A 113 18.67 -7.35 -7.20
N MET A 114 17.99 -7.86 -8.23
CA MET A 114 17.04 -8.98 -8.12
C MET A 114 17.44 -10.15 -9.01
N ASP A 115 17.56 -11.35 -8.42
CA ASP A 115 17.98 -12.55 -9.14
C ASP A 115 16.83 -13.20 -9.96
N ASP A 116 15.58 -13.08 -9.51
CA ASP A 116 14.43 -13.70 -10.19
C ASP A 116 13.17 -12.86 -9.99
N ILE A 117 12.73 -12.16 -11.03
CA ILE A 117 11.54 -11.32 -10.99
C ILE A 117 10.75 -11.43 -12.30
N ASN A 118 9.42 -11.50 -12.18
CA ASN A 118 8.54 -11.39 -13.34
C ASN A 118 8.35 -9.91 -13.72
N ALA A 119 9.22 -9.42 -14.59
CA ALA A 119 9.23 -8.04 -15.05
C ALA A 119 7.90 -7.55 -15.67
N ARG A 120 7.08 -8.46 -16.21
CA ARG A 120 5.82 -8.10 -16.90
C ARG A 120 4.66 -7.76 -15.96
N THR A 121 4.80 -8.00 -14.66
CA THR A 121 3.74 -7.76 -13.68
C THR A 121 3.97 -6.52 -12.84
N LYS A 122 5.01 -5.75 -13.13
CA LYS A 122 5.44 -4.62 -12.31
C LYS A 122 5.07 -3.27 -12.91
N SER A 123 4.89 -2.28 -12.04
CA SER A 123 4.79 -0.87 -12.43
C SER A 123 6.18 -0.25 -12.42
N TYR A 124 6.64 0.19 -13.57
CA TYR A 124 7.98 0.74 -13.75
C TYR A 124 8.01 2.23 -13.45
N VAL A 125 9.06 2.66 -12.80
CA VAL A 125 9.28 4.05 -12.38
C VAL A 125 10.49 4.59 -13.13
N ASP A 126 10.34 5.68 -13.87
CA ASP A 126 11.44 6.39 -14.48
C ASP A 126 11.87 7.56 -13.60
N LEU A 127 13.17 7.65 -13.33
CA LEU A 127 13.75 8.62 -12.40
C LEU A 127 14.71 9.55 -13.12
N ASP A 128 14.76 10.80 -12.73
CA ASP A 128 15.82 11.71 -13.15
C ASP A 128 17.11 11.53 -12.32
N VAL A 129 18.13 12.32 -12.59
CA VAL A 129 19.44 12.28 -11.92
C VAL A 129 19.39 12.69 -10.43
N ASN A 130 18.26 13.17 -9.95
CA ASN A 130 18.03 13.57 -8.56
C ASN A 130 17.03 12.64 -7.86
N ASP A 131 16.76 11.45 -8.42
CA ASP A 131 15.76 10.48 -7.96
C ASP A 131 14.33 11.05 -7.95
N VAL A 132 14.04 12.04 -8.82
CA VAL A 132 12.67 12.54 -8.99
C VAL A 132 11.95 11.68 -10.02
N VAL A 133 10.75 11.22 -9.65
CA VAL A 133 9.88 10.44 -10.55
C VAL A 133 9.45 11.30 -11.73
N THR A 134 9.80 10.87 -12.94
CA THR A 134 9.44 11.54 -14.19
C THR A 134 8.30 10.82 -14.91
N ASN A 135 8.18 9.49 -14.70
CA ASN A 135 7.12 8.70 -15.31
C ASN A 135 6.86 7.41 -14.51
N ILE A 136 5.63 6.92 -14.53
CA ILE A 136 5.26 5.60 -14.01
C ILE A 136 4.40 4.91 -15.05
N VAL A 137 4.76 3.67 -15.42
CA VAL A 137 4.01 2.88 -16.42
C VAL A 137 3.79 1.46 -15.91
N GLU A 138 2.55 1.04 -15.87
CA GLU A 138 2.19 -0.31 -15.45
C GLU A 138 2.47 -1.35 -16.54
N LYS A 139 2.99 -2.50 -16.12
CA LYS A 139 3.19 -3.71 -16.94
C LYS A 139 4.04 -3.50 -18.22
N LYS A 140 4.76 -2.40 -18.31
CA LYS A 140 5.63 -2.09 -19.44
C LYS A 140 6.99 -1.62 -18.95
N VAL A 141 8.04 -2.35 -19.30
CA VAL A 141 9.42 -2.01 -18.94
C VAL A 141 9.83 -0.72 -19.67
N ILE A 142 10.07 0.33 -18.90
CA ILE A 142 10.55 1.64 -19.39
C ILE A 142 11.89 2.03 -18.76
N SER A 143 12.26 1.38 -17.64
CA SER A 143 13.47 1.66 -16.86
C SER A 143 13.95 0.39 -16.18
N SER A 144 15.05 0.44 -15.44
CA SER A 144 15.50 -0.64 -14.56
C SER A 144 14.82 -0.62 -13.19
N THR A 145 14.07 0.43 -12.86
CA THR A 145 13.42 0.60 -11.55
C THR A 145 11.93 0.31 -11.62
N PHE A 146 11.40 -0.33 -10.58
CA PHE A 146 9.97 -0.64 -10.48
C PHE A 146 9.45 -0.42 -9.06
N SER A 147 8.16 -0.06 -8.95
CA SER A 147 7.51 0.13 -7.66
C SER A 147 7.48 -1.16 -6.84
N SER A 148 7.84 -1.06 -5.57
CA SER A 148 7.70 -2.13 -4.58
C SER A 148 6.32 -2.16 -3.89
N GLY A 149 5.36 -1.33 -4.33
CA GLY A 149 4.03 -1.24 -3.74
C GLY A 149 3.96 -0.34 -2.50
N GLY A 150 4.78 0.71 -2.47
CA GLY A 150 4.74 1.74 -1.43
C GLY A 150 4.64 3.13 -2.03
N TYR A 151 3.63 3.89 -1.62
CA TYR A 151 3.33 5.20 -2.18
C TYR A 151 3.00 6.21 -1.08
N GLY A 152 3.79 7.26 -0.96
CA GLY A 152 3.53 8.39 -0.09
C GLY A 152 2.84 9.53 -0.82
N PHE A 153 1.84 10.12 -0.19
CA PHE A 153 1.19 11.34 -0.66
C PHE A 153 1.22 12.37 0.47
N ALA A 154 1.75 13.54 0.17
CA ALA A 154 1.89 14.63 1.14
C ALA A 154 0.56 15.10 1.73
N ASP A 155 -0.54 14.92 0.99
CA ASP A 155 -1.89 15.34 1.40
C ASP A 155 -2.95 14.35 0.89
N ALA A 156 -3.63 13.69 1.83
CA ALA A 156 -4.74 12.76 1.57
C ALA A 156 -5.90 13.43 0.80
N LYS A 157 -6.20 14.69 1.10
CA LYS A 157 -7.25 15.45 0.39
C LYS A 157 -6.87 15.71 -1.07
N GLN A 158 -5.58 15.95 -1.32
CA GLN A 158 -5.10 16.13 -2.69
C GLN A 158 -5.17 14.81 -3.46
N PHE A 159 -4.83 13.68 -2.84
CA PHE A 159 -5.04 12.35 -3.43
C PHE A 159 -6.51 12.15 -3.82
N CYS A 160 -7.46 12.38 -2.90
CA CYS A 160 -8.89 12.23 -3.17
C CYS A 160 -9.38 13.11 -4.32
N LYS A 161 -8.95 14.39 -4.34
CA LYS A 161 -9.30 15.33 -5.43
C LYS A 161 -8.76 14.87 -6.79
N THR A 162 -7.55 14.33 -6.80
CA THR A 162 -6.92 13.83 -8.04
C THR A 162 -7.62 12.57 -8.52
N PHE A 163 -7.88 11.61 -7.64
CA PHE A 163 -8.58 10.38 -7.97
C PHE A 163 -9.98 10.65 -8.53
N ALA A 164 -10.78 11.50 -7.88
CA ALA A 164 -12.12 11.88 -8.35
C ALA A 164 -12.10 12.47 -9.78
N LYS A 165 -11.09 13.27 -10.13
CA LYS A 165 -10.94 13.80 -11.49
C LYS A 165 -10.58 12.71 -12.51
N LEU A 166 -9.78 11.74 -12.12
CA LEU A 166 -9.37 10.65 -13.01
C LEU A 166 -10.50 9.65 -13.27
N GLN A 167 -11.38 9.42 -12.30
CA GLN A 167 -12.59 8.60 -12.50
C GLN A 167 -13.50 9.12 -13.61
N ASP A 168 -13.54 10.46 -13.81
CA ASP A 168 -14.31 11.08 -14.88
C ASP A 168 -13.65 10.93 -16.28
N MET A 169 -12.42 10.44 -16.33
CA MET A 169 -11.60 10.31 -17.55
C MET A 169 -11.46 8.84 -17.95
N ASP A 170 -12.52 8.18 -18.40
CA ASP A 170 -12.57 6.77 -18.88
C ASP A 170 -11.20 6.05 -18.87
N GLY A 171 -10.80 5.40 -17.77
CA GLY A 171 -9.56 4.64 -17.67
C GLY A 171 -9.35 3.99 -16.30
N GLU A 172 -8.60 2.88 -16.27
CA GLU A 172 -8.16 2.27 -15.03
C GLU A 172 -7.22 3.24 -14.29
N CYS A 173 -7.59 3.65 -13.07
CA CYS A 173 -6.77 4.51 -12.21
C CYS A 173 -5.86 3.63 -11.33
N TYR A 174 -4.59 3.59 -11.65
CA TYR A 174 -3.56 2.99 -10.79
C TYR A 174 -2.91 4.08 -9.89
N ILE A 175 -2.39 3.65 -8.74
CA ILE A 175 -1.58 4.53 -7.87
C ILE A 175 -0.24 4.78 -8.51
#